data_cb8c703de7310e04c59fa9cc924e54dc
#
_entry.id   cb8c703de7310e04c59fa9cc924e54dc
#
_cell.length_a   1.000
_cell.length_b   1.000
_cell.length_c   1.000
_cell.angle_alpha   90.00
_cell.angle_beta   90.00
_cell.angle_gamma   90.00
#
_symmetry.space_group_name_H-M   'P 1'
#
loop_
_entity.id
_entity.type
_entity.pdbx_description
1 polymer ?
#
loop_
_entity_poly.entity_id
_entity_poly.type
_entity_poly.pdbx_seq_one_letter_code
_entity_poly.pdbx_strand_id
1 'polypeptide(L)'
;MPIRLFDSLTRETRELKAAQPDGVFRFYCCGPTVYGPAHIGNFRTFVVNDTIRRLCDLEFGQDKVKFVRNLTDVDDKTIRRSREEGRSLSDFTRQWTDKFHADCAALNCLPPHAEPTATGHIREQVDMIEVLMRKGNAYRAPDGSVYFKVSSFGDYGKLSRVKERELQLGSALAGKSQAADADEKEDGSDFALWKA
;
A
#
# COMPACT_ATOMS: atom_id res chain seq x y z
N MET A 1 -6.31 20.86 -21.17
CA MET A 1 -5.50 19.88 -21.97
C MET A 1 -5.51 18.57 -21.18
N PRO A 2 -5.95 17.45 -21.76
CA PRO A 2 -6.17 16.23 -20.98
C PRO A 2 -4.87 15.73 -20.35
N ILE A 3 -4.95 15.31 -19.10
CA ILE A 3 -3.83 14.71 -18.36
C ILE A 3 -3.57 13.32 -18.93
N ARG A 4 -2.32 13.04 -19.26
CA ARG A 4 -1.90 11.73 -19.77
C ARG A 4 -0.79 11.17 -18.90
N LEU A 5 -0.94 9.92 -18.45
CA LEU A 5 0.07 9.19 -17.68
C LEU A 5 0.37 7.84 -18.30
N PHE A 6 1.56 7.33 -18.03
CA PHE A 6 1.95 5.99 -18.44
C PHE A 6 1.22 4.96 -17.57
N ASP A 7 0.47 4.08 -18.21
CA ASP A 7 -0.22 2.97 -17.59
C ASP A 7 0.68 1.73 -17.60
N SER A 8 1.09 1.29 -16.40
CA SER A 8 1.98 0.12 -16.27
C SER A 8 1.34 -1.19 -16.73
N LEU A 9 0.02 -1.30 -16.69
CA LEU A 9 -0.70 -2.50 -17.10
C LEU A 9 -0.70 -2.64 -18.63
N THR A 10 -1.07 -1.57 -19.36
CA THR A 10 -1.13 -1.56 -20.83
C THR A 10 0.19 -1.21 -21.48
N ARG A 11 1.13 -0.60 -20.75
CA ARG A 11 2.43 -0.09 -21.25
C ARG A 11 2.30 1.06 -22.24
N GLU A 12 1.23 1.81 -22.13
CA GLU A 12 0.93 2.93 -23.00
C GLU A 12 0.68 4.21 -22.20
N THR A 13 0.94 5.36 -22.82
CA THR A 13 0.54 6.64 -22.26
C THR A 13 -0.93 6.89 -22.57
N ARG A 14 -1.77 6.88 -21.53
CA ARG A 14 -3.22 7.00 -21.65
C ARG A 14 -3.74 8.27 -20.99
N GLU A 15 -4.85 8.78 -21.51
CA GLU A 15 -5.59 9.87 -20.91
C GLU A 15 -6.25 9.40 -19.60
N LEU A 16 -6.12 10.21 -18.54
CA LEU A 16 -6.83 9.97 -17.29
C LEU A 16 -8.32 10.29 -17.45
N LYS A 17 -9.15 9.36 -17.02
CA LYS A 17 -10.61 9.49 -17.03
C LYS A 17 -11.20 8.91 -15.75
N ALA A 18 -12.33 9.47 -15.30
CA ALA A 18 -13.09 8.85 -14.23
C ALA A 18 -13.52 7.43 -14.65
N ALA A 19 -13.26 6.45 -13.77
CA ALA A 19 -13.56 5.04 -14.07
C ALA A 19 -15.05 4.69 -13.85
N GLN A 20 -15.78 5.51 -13.08
CA GLN A 20 -17.19 5.28 -12.74
C GLN A 20 -18.09 6.28 -13.44
N PRO A 21 -19.37 5.91 -13.71
CA PRO A 21 -20.33 6.78 -14.39
C PRO A 21 -20.67 8.08 -13.65
N ASP A 22 -20.38 8.16 -12.34
CA ASP A 22 -20.61 9.36 -11.52
C ASP A 22 -19.64 10.52 -11.86
N GLY A 23 -18.68 10.28 -12.75
CA GLY A 23 -17.70 11.27 -13.17
C GLY A 23 -16.69 11.68 -12.10
N VAL A 24 -16.66 10.98 -10.95
CA VAL A 24 -15.71 11.25 -9.88
C VAL A 24 -14.40 10.54 -10.16
N PHE A 25 -13.33 11.30 -10.28
CA PHE A 25 -11.97 10.77 -10.39
C PHE A 25 -11.45 10.32 -9.03
N ARG A 26 -11.23 9.02 -8.89
CA ARG A 26 -10.73 8.42 -7.64
C ARG A 26 -9.26 8.07 -7.78
N PHE A 27 -8.48 8.58 -6.83
CA PHE A 27 -7.04 8.45 -6.81
C PHE A 27 -6.59 7.90 -5.45
N TYR A 28 -5.85 6.81 -5.46
CA TYR A 28 -5.26 6.21 -4.27
C TYR A 28 -3.74 6.16 -4.40
N CYS A 29 -3.03 6.47 -3.32
CA CYS A 29 -1.62 6.16 -3.20
C CYS A 29 -1.30 5.57 -1.81
N CYS A 30 -0.25 4.74 -1.77
CA CYS A 30 0.26 4.24 -0.50
C CYS A 30 0.83 5.40 0.33
N GLY A 31 0.46 5.42 1.61
CA GLY A 31 1.05 6.31 2.60
C GLY A 31 2.28 5.70 3.28
N PRO A 32 2.82 6.37 4.29
CA PRO A 32 3.98 5.87 5.02
C PRO A 32 3.61 4.77 6.01
N THR A 33 4.60 3.94 6.35
CA THR A 33 4.61 3.20 7.60
C THR A 33 5.18 4.11 8.68
N VAL A 34 4.39 4.39 9.72
CA VAL A 34 4.70 5.43 10.72
C VAL A 34 5.51 4.88 11.89
N TYR A 35 6.75 4.45 11.59
CA TYR A 35 7.71 3.91 12.56
C TYR A 35 8.92 4.83 12.82
N GLY A 36 8.96 5.99 12.21
CA GLY A 36 10.07 6.94 12.29
C GLY A 36 9.87 8.12 11.34
N PRO A 37 10.81 9.09 11.32
CA PRO A 37 10.71 10.23 10.45
C PRO A 37 10.80 9.80 8.98
N ALA A 38 9.94 10.37 8.13
CA ALA A 38 10.08 10.21 6.70
C ALA A 38 11.30 10.99 6.20
N HIS A 39 11.99 10.47 5.20
CA HIS A 39 13.14 11.11 4.57
C HIS A 39 12.79 11.71 3.21
N ILE A 40 13.70 12.49 2.62
CA ILE A 40 13.48 13.19 1.35
C ILE A 40 13.01 12.28 0.22
N GLY A 41 13.49 11.02 0.17
CA GLY A 41 13.05 10.04 -0.82
C GLY A 41 11.58 9.65 -0.69
N ASN A 42 11.04 9.59 0.54
CA ASN A 42 9.62 9.38 0.78
C ASN A 42 8.81 10.61 0.34
N PHE A 43 9.26 11.81 0.72
CA PHE A 43 8.56 13.05 0.37
C PHE A 43 8.54 13.33 -1.13
N ARG A 44 9.54 12.88 -1.89
CA ARG A 44 9.47 12.92 -3.36
C ARG A 44 8.19 12.27 -3.87
N THR A 45 7.82 11.10 -3.35
CA THR A 45 6.59 10.40 -3.75
C THR A 45 5.34 11.21 -3.38
N PHE A 46 5.29 11.77 -2.17
CA PHE A 46 4.12 12.53 -1.71
C PHE A 46 3.94 13.84 -2.48
N VAL A 47 5.02 14.54 -2.79
CA VAL A 47 5.00 15.76 -3.61
C VAL A 47 4.54 15.45 -5.05
N VAL A 48 5.01 14.35 -5.65
CA VAL A 48 4.55 13.92 -6.98
C VAL A 48 3.05 13.59 -6.96
N ASN A 49 2.59 12.88 -5.93
CA ASN A 49 1.17 12.54 -5.77
C ASN A 49 0.32 13.79 -5.57
N ASP A 50 0.79 14.78 -4.79
CA ASP A 50 0.12 16.06 -4.62
C ASP A 50 0.05 16.85 -5.93
N THR A 51 1.12 16.85 -6.70
CA THR A 51 1.14 17.49 -8.04
C THR A 51 0.11 16.85 -8.97
N ILE A 52 0.05 15.53 -9.02
CA ILE A 52 -0.96 14.80 -9.81
C ILE A 52 -2.38 15.16 -9.32
N ARG A 53 -2.60 15.20 -8.02
CA ARG A 53 -3.89 15.60 -7.45
C ARG A 53 -4.29 17.00 -7.90
N ARG A 54 -3.39 17.99 -7.76
CA ARG A 54 -3.68 19.37 -8.19
C ARG A 54 -4.01 19.48 -9.68
N LEU A 55 -3.33 18.70 -10.51
CA LEU A 55 -3.66 18.61 -11.95
C LEU A 55 -5.05 18.01 -12.15
N CYS A 56 -5.42 16.97 -11.40
CA CYS A 56 -6.76 16.40 -11.45
C CYS A 56 -7.83 17.39 -10.96
N ASP A 57 -7.55 18.14 -9.89
CA ASP A 57 -8.44 19.19 -9.37
C ASP A 57 -8.68 20.27 -10.43
N LEU A 58 -7.65 20.64 -11.22
CA LEU A 58 -7.76 21.59 -12.32
C LEU A 58 -8.54 21.04 -13.53
N GLU A 59 -8.34 19.77 -13.88
CA GLU A 59 -8.96 19.15 -15.05
C GLU A 59 -10.41 18.75 -14.81
N PHE A 60 -10.71 18.17 -13.64
CA PHE A 60 -12.02 17.57 -13.33
C PHE A 60 -12.88 18.45 -12.40
N GLY A 61 -12.28 19.40 -11.69
CA GLY A 61 -12.90 20.16 -10.58
C GLY A 61 -12.65 19.50 -9.23
N GLN A 62 -12.43 20.32 -8.18
CA GLN A 62 -12.07 19.87 -6.84
C GLN A 62 -13.13 18.96 -6.20
N ASP A 63 -14.40 19.22 -6.47
CA ASP A 63 -15.56 18.43 -6.01
C ASP A 63 -15.66 17.06 -6.70
N LYS A 64 -14.98 16.90 -7.84
CA LYS A 64 -14.95 15.67 -8.65
C LYS A 64 -13.70 14.82 -8.43
N VAL A 65 -12.81 15.20 -7.53
CA VAL A 65 -11.61 14.43 -7.21
C VAL A 65 -11.71 13.87 -5.79
N LYS A 66 -11.45 12.58 -5.63
CA LYS A 66 -11.32 11.89 -4.34
C LYS A 66 -9.96 11.25 -4.22
N PHE A 67 -9.09 11.88 -3.44
CA PHE A 67 -7.75 11.37 -3.13
C PHE A 67 -7.75 10.66 -1.80
N VAL A 68 -7.28 9.42 -1.78
CA VAL A 68 -7.13 8.59 -0.59
C VAL A 68 -5.67 8.20 -0.42
N ARG A 69 -5.17 8.32 0.80
CA ARG A 69 -3.84 7.85 1.20
C ARG A 69 -3.98 7.11 2.52
N ASN A 70 -3.45 5.89 2.61
CA ASN A 70 -3.48 5.16 3.89
C ASN A 70 -2.33 5.57 4.82
N LEU A 71 -2.45 5.18 6.09
CA LEU A 71 -1.34 5.14 7.04
C LEU A 71 -1.18 3.68 7.51
N THR A 72 0.05 3.18 7.46
CA THR A 72 0.39 1.86 8.02
C THR A 72 0.89 2.08 9.45
N ASP A 73 -0.05 2.01 10.38
CA ASP A 73 0.17 2.23 11.81
C ASP A 73 0.34 0.91 12.59
N VAL A 74 0.28 -0.23 11.91
CA VAL A 74 0.63 -1.54 12.44
C VAL A 74 1.40 -2.36 11.41
N ASP A 75 2.60 -2.74 11.75
CA ASP A 75 3.44 -3.72 11.06
C ASP A 75 4.56 -4.19 12.01
N ASP A 76 5.40 -5.13 11.58
CA ASP A 76 6.51 -5.65 12.39
C ASP A 76 7.48 -4.55 12.86
N LYS A 77 7.69 -3.49 12.06
CA LYS A 77 8.59 -2.39 12.42
C LYS A 77 7.97 -1.48 13.46
N THR A 78 6.70 -1.13 13.34
CA THR A 78 6.00 -0.29 14.31
C THR A 78 5.87 -1.00 15.66
N ILE A 79 5.52 -2.29 15.65
CA ILE A 79 5.42 -3.11 16.86
C ILE A 79 6.78 -3.22 17.55
N ARG A 80 7.84 -3.57 16.82
CA ARG A 80 9.17 -3.70 17.38
C ARG A 80 9.66 -2.39 17.99
N ARG A 81 9.60 -1.28 17.25
CA ARG A 81 10.11 0.01 17.72
C ARG A 81 9.31 0.58 18.90
N SER A 82 8.00 0.44 18.91
CA SER A 82 7.20 0.87 20.05
C SER A 82 7.58 0.12 21.34
N ARG A 83 7.89 -1.19 21.23
CA ARG A 83 8.37 -2.00 22.35
C ARG A 83 9.78 -1.58 22.80
N GLU A 84 10.69 -1.36 21.87
CA GLU A 84 12.05 -0.87 22.14
C GLU A 84 12.04 0.47 22.89
N GLU A 85 11.08 1.34 22.60
CA GLU A 85 10.90 2.63 23.29
C GLU A 85 10.03 2.54 24.55
N GLY A 86 9.52 1.36 24.91
CA GLY A 86 8.63 1.18 26.09
C GLY A 86 7.31 1.93 25.98
N ARG A 87 6.78 2.12 24.77
CA ARG A 87 5.58 2.90 24.49
C ARG A 87 4.46 2.03 23.95
N SER A 88 3.21 2.49 24.15
CA SER A 88 2.09 1.87 23.44
C SER A 88 2.24 2.05 21.92
N LEU A 89 1.78 1.06 21.14
CA LEU A 89 1.79 1.17 19.67
C LEU A 89 1.05 2.42 19.20
N SER A 90 -0.09 2.71 19.79
CA SER A 90 -0.93 3.87 19.47
C SER A 90 -0.20 5.21 19.70
N ASP A 91 0.48 5.38 20.86
CA ASP A 91 1.18 6.63 21.16
C ASP A 91 2.42 6.80 20.29
N PHE A 92 3.12 5.69 20.02
CA PHE A 92 4.28 5.68 19.14
C PHE A 92 3.91 6.08 17.71
N THR A 93 2.91 5.44 17.12
CA THR A 93 2.51 5.69 15.74
C THR A 93 1.84 7.04 15.55
N ARG A 94 1.07 7.52 16.56
CA ARG A 94 0.51 8.87 16.56
C ARG A 94 1.57 9.93 16.46
N GLN A 95 2.65 9.85 17.25
CA GLN A 95 3.76 10.81 17.16
C GLN A 95 4.34 10.92 15.75
N TRP A 96 4.59 9.78 15.10
CA TRP A 96 5.16 9.78 13.76
C TRP A 96 4.17 10.19 12.68
N THR A 97 2.88 9.93 12.89
CA THR A 97 1.79 10.44 12.06
C THR A 97 1.73 11.98 12.11
N ASP A 98 1.73 12.55 13.32
CA ASP A 98 1.70 14.01 13.51
C ASP A 98 2.93 14.68 12.88
N LYS A 99 4.12 14.08 13.06
CA LYS A 99 5.35 14.54 12.42
C LYS A 99 5.25 14.49 10.90
N PHE A 100 4.74 13.40 10.34
CA PHE A 100 4.54 13.23 8.90
C PHE A 100 3.57 14.28 8.33
N HIS A 101 2.46 14.54 9.03
CA HIS A 101 1.50 15.57 8.63
C HIS A 101 2.13 16.96 8.65
N ALA A 102 2.88 17.30 9.70
CA ALA A 102 3.58 18.57 9.79
C ALA A 102 4.59 18.77 8.65
N ASP A 103 5.34 17.72 8.31
CA ASP A 103 6.31 17.75 7.21
C ASP A 103 5.61 17.87 5.84
N CYS A 104 4.49 17.16 5.62
CA CYS A 104 3.67 17.33 4.42
C CYS A 104 3.15 18.77 4.29
N ALA A 105 2.67 19.36 5.38
CA ALA A 105 2.20 20.75 5.40
C ALA A 105 3.34 21.74 5.09
N ALA A 106 4.53 21.52 5.65
CA ALA A 106 5.72 22.32 5.35
C ALA A 106 6.15 22.26 3.88
N LEU A 107 5.88 21.14 3.21
CA LEU A 107 6.09 20.95 1.77
C LEU A 107 4.88 21.41 0.92
N ASN A 108 3.89 22.06 1.55
CA ASN A 108 2.66 22.51 0.90
C ASN A 108 1.87 21.39 0.18
N CYS A 109 2.01 20.14 0.65
CA CYS A 109 1.17 19.03 0.19
C CYS A 109 -0.23 19.14 0.79
N LEU A 110 -1.26 19.02 -0.03
CA LEU A 110 -2.65 19.03 0.43
C LEU A 110 -2.97 17.75 1.22
N PRO A 111 -3.75 17.83 2.31
CA PRO A 111 -4.22 16.66 3.01
C PRO A 111 -5.10 15.79 2.10
N PRO A 112 -5.07 14.46 2.21
CA PRO A 112 -5.97 13.59 1.45
C PRO A 112 -7.43 13.80 1.89
N HIS A 113 -8.39 13.42 1.05
CA HIS A 113 -9.82 13.48 1.39
C HIS A 113 -10.21 12.40 2.41
N ALA A 114 -9.48 11.29 2.40
CA ALA A 114 -9.57 10.24 3.41
C ALA A 114 -8.19 9.64 3.65
N GLU A 115 -7.88 9.37 4.92
CA GLU A 115 -6.61 8.78 5.34
C GLU A 115 -6.86 7.61 6.30
N PRO A 116 -7.30 6.44 5.77
CA PRO A 116 -7.56 5.27 6.58
C PRO A 116 -6.28 4.72 7.21
N THR A 117 -6.37 4.30 8.46
CA THR A 117 -5.29 3.60 9.17
C THR A 117 -5.52 2.09 9.12
N ALA A 118 -4.45 1.30 9.20
CA ALA A 118 -4.56 -0.15 9.24
C ALA A 118 -5.30 -0.63 10.51
N THR A 119 -4.98 -0.05 11.68
CA THR A 119 -5.65 -0.40 12.94
C THR A 119 -7.12 0.00 12.97
N GLY A 120 -7.50 1.08 12.27
CA GLY A 120 -8.89 1.53 12.17
C GLY A 120 -9.79 0.67 11.28
N HIS A 121 -9.21 -0.30 10.53
CA HIS A 121 -9.93 -1.11 9.53
C HIS A 121 -9.66 -2.62 9.72
N ILE A 122 -9.39 -3.05 10.94
CA ILE A 122 -9.12 -4.48 11.25
C ILE A 122 -10.32 -5.35 10.86
N ARG A 123 -11.53 -4.90 11.13
CA ARG A 123 -12.74 -5.67 10.82
C ARG A 123 -12.85 -5.92 9.31
N GLU A 124 -12.71 -4.89 8.51
CA GLU A 124 -12.78 -4.97 7.05
C GLU A 124 -11.67 -5.87 6.47
N GLN A 125 -10.48 -5.83 7.10
CA GLN A 125 -9.39 -6.73 6.72
C GLN A 125 -9.74 -8.19 7.04
N VAL A 126 -10.26 -8.47 8.22
CA VAL A 126 -10.70 -9.82 8.61
C VAL A 126 -11.80 -10.32 7.68
N ASP A 127 -12.84 -9.51 7.43
CA ASP A 127 -13.94 -9.85 6.53
C ASP A 127 -13.41 -10.21 5.12
N MET A 128 -12.46 -9.44 4.61
CA MET A 128 -11.82 -9.71 3.31
C MET A 128 -11.02 -11.01 3.33
N ILE A 129 -10.23 -11.26 4.37
CA ILE A 129 -9.43 -12.48 4.54
C ILE A 129 -10.36 -13.71 4.57
N GLU A 130 -11.46 -13.66 5.29
CA GLU A 130 -12.44 -14.74 5.31
C GLU A 130 -13.05 -15.03 3.94
N VAL A 131 -13.30 -13.98 3.15
CA VAL A 131 -13.76 -14.16 1.76
C VAL A 131 -12.70 -14.87 0.92
N LEU A 132 -11.42 -14.48 1.05
CA LEU A 132 -10.31 -15.10 0.34
C LEU A 132 -10.12 -16.57 0.74
N MET A 133 -10.26 -16.90 2.02
CA MET A 133 -10.23 -18.27 2.51
C MET A 133 -11.36 -19.12 1.92
N ARG A 134 -12.61 -18.60 1.95
CA ARG A 134 -13.76 -19.29 1.34
C ARG A 134 -13.60 -19.53 -0.17
N LYS A 135 -12.87 -18.65 -0.87
CA LYS A 135 -12.57 -18.80 -2.30
C LYS A 135 -11.37 -19.71 -2.59
N GLY A 136 -10.66 -20.19 -1.55
CA GLY A 136 -9.44 -20.99 -1.72
C GLY A 136 -8.21 -20.17 -2.15
N ASN A 137 -8.28 -18.83 -2.03
CA ASN A 137 -7.16 -17.93 -2.34
C ASN A 137 -6.26 -17.64 -1.13
N ALA A 138 -6.67 -18.07 0.06
CA ALA A 138 -5.88 -17.96 1.28
C ALA A 138 -6.02 -19.23 2.11
N TYR A 139 -5.02 -19.50 2.94
CA TYR A 139 -4.97 -20.65 3.84
C TYR A 139 -4.41 -20.26 5.21
N ARG A 140 -4.76 -21.03 6.22
CA ARG A 140 -4.25 -20.86 7.59
C ARG A 140 -3.08 -21.81 7.82
N ALA A 141 -1.97 -21.25 8.30
CA ALA A 141 -0.80 -22.02 8.73
C ALA A 141 -1.00 -22.62 10.14
N PRO A 142 -0.16 -23.59 10.56
CA PRO A 142 -0.24 -24.24 11.88
C PRO A 142 -0.12 -23.28 13.07
N ASP A 143 0.65 -22.19 12.94
CA ASP A 143 0.79 -21.15 13.96
C ASP A 143 -0.44 -20.24 14.10
N GLY A 144 -1.42 -20.39 13.21
CA GLY A 144 -2.63 -19.56 13.17
C GLY A 144 -2.55 -18.38 12.20
N SER A 145 -1.38 -18.10 11.62
CA SER A 145 -1.20 -17.08 10.58
C SER A 145 -1.98 -17.42 9.31
N VAL A 146 -2.37 -16.42 8.54
CA VAL A 146 -3.09 -16.60 7.28
C VAL A 146 -2.27 -16.03 6.14
N TYR A 147 -2.08 -16.83 5.08
CA TYR A 147 -1.33 -16.46 3.89
C TYR A 147 -2.19 -16.45 2.64
N PHE A 148 -1.90 -15.52 1.74
CA PHE A 148 -2.46 -15.54 0.39
C PHE A 148 -1.72 -16.58 -0.46
N LYS A 149 -2.48 -17.45 -1.12
CA LYS A 149 -1.96 -18.48 -2.02
C LYS A 149 -1.78 -17.91 -3.42
N VAL A 150 -0.57 -17.49 -3.74
CA VAL A 150 -0.26 -16.82 -5.02
C VAL A 150 -0.61 -17.70 -6.22
N SER A 151 -0.37 -19.01 -6.14
CA SER A 151 -0.68 -19.96 -7.22
C SER A 151 -2.18 -20.07 -7.53
N SER A 152 -3.06 -19.66 -6.59
CA SER A 152 -4.51 -19.66 -6.79
C SER A 152 -5.04 -18.50 -7.63
N PHE A 153 -4.19 -17.50 -7.92
CA PHE A 153 -4.55 -16.31 -8.69
C PHE A 153 -3.75 -16.22 -9.98
N GLY A 154 -4.31 -16.72 -11.07
CA GLY A 154 -3.62 -16.85 -12.37
C GLY A 154 -3.03 -15.56 -12.95
N ASP A 155 -3.65 -14.40 -12.64
CA ASP A 155 -3.20 -13.07 -13.09
C ASP A 155 -2.19 -12.42 -12.13
N TYR A 156 -1.72 -13.13 -11.08
CA TYR A 156 -0.75 -12.57 -10.14
C TYR A 156 0.55 -12.18 -10.85
N GLY A 157 0.98 -10.96 -10.56
CA GLY A 157 2.20 -10.41 -11.16
C GLY A 157 2.01 -9.80 -12.56
N LYS A 158 0.79 -9.80 -13.13
CA LYS A 158 0.52 -9.21 -14.46
C LYS A 158 0.87 -7.72 -14.54
N LEU A 159 0.52 -6.95 -13.51
CA LEU A 159 0.85 -5.52 -13.43
C LEU A 159 2.35 -5.28 -13.27
N SER A 160 2.97 -5.98 -12.32
CA SER A 160 4.40 -5.82 -11.96
C SER A 160 5.35 -6.55 -12.90
N ARG A 161 4.85 -7.53 -13.66
CA ARG A 161 5.62 -8.42 -14.54
C ARG A 161 6.77 -9.12 -13.81
N VAL A 162 6.52 -9.56 -12.59
CA VAL A 162 7.52 -10.21 -11.74
C VAL A 162 8.20 -11.36 -12.47
N LYS A 163 7.44 -12.23 -13.14
CA LYS A 163 7.98 -13.37 -13.91
C LYS A 163 8.95 -12.96 -15.01
N GLU A 164 8.66 -11.87 -15.72
CA GLU A 164 9.55 -11.34 -16.77
C GLU A 164 10.83 -10.72 -16.17
N ARG A 165 10.72 -10.08 -15.00
CA ARG A 165 11.86 -9.49 -14.28
C ARG A 165 12.78 -10.53 -13.68
N GLU A 166 12.24 -11.61 -13.13
CA GLU A 166 13.03 -12.71 -12.60
C GLU A 166 13.85 -13.40 -13.71
N LEU A 167 13.27 -13.55 -14.90
CA LEU A 167 13.98 -14.07 -16.08
C LEU A 167 15.11 -13.13 -16.55
N GLN A 168 14.95 -11.82 -16.42
CA GLN A 168 15.96 -10.83 -16.84
C GLN A 168 17.09 -10.63 -15.83
N LEU A 169 16.81 -10.79 -14.54
CA LEU A 169 17.74 -10.50 -13.45
C LEU A 169 18.47 -11.74 -12.93
N GLY A 170 18.11 -12.94 -13.43
CA GLY A 170 18.62 -14.20 -12.91
C GLY A 170 18.25 -14.43 -11.44
N SER A 171 18.54 -15.59 -10.92
CA SER A 171 18.20 -16.01 -9.56
C SER A 171 18.81 -15.16 -8.40
N ALA A 172 19.54 -14.10 -8.71
CA ALA A 172 20.26 -13.28 -7.72
C ALA A 172 19.34 -12.42 -6.84
N LEU A 173 18.07 -12.19 -7.21
CA LEU A 173 17.11 -11.40 -6.44
C LEU A 173 16.03 -12.26 -5.74
N ALA A 174 15.87 -13.51 -6.09
CA ALA A 174 14.87 -14.40 -5.49
C ALA A 174 15.15 -14.75 -4.01
N GLY A 175 16.31 -14.41 -3.48
CA GLY A 175 16.76 -14.82 -2.16
C GLY A 175 16.75 -13.77 -1.05
N LYS A 176 16.32 -12.53 -1.28
CA LYS A 176 16.53 -11.43 -0.29
C LYS A 176 15.30 -10.87 0.42
N SER A 177 14.11 -11.25 0.08
CA SER A 177 12.93 -10.87 0.87
C SER A 177 12.32 -12.11 1.50
N GLN A 178 12.24 -12.17 2.83
CA GLN A 178 11.43 -13.10 3.61
C GLN A 178 12.12 -14.31 4.27
N ALA A 179 13.34 -14.18 4.73
CA ALA A 179 14.01 -15.25 5.51
C ALA A 179 13.37 -15.50 6.90
N ALA A 180 12.49 -14.61 7.40
CA ALA A 180 11.90 -14.78 8.74
C ALA A 180 10.57 -15.55 8.75
N ASP A 181 9.85 -15.60 7.61
CA ASP A 181 8.53 -16.25 7.53
C ASP A 181 8.55 -17.53 6.65
N ALA A 182 9.75 -18.04 6.32
CA ALA A 182 9.89 -19.11 5.32
C ALA A 182 9.38 -20.49 5.78
N ASP A 183 9.33 -20.73 7.09
CA ASP A 183 9.11 -22.07 7.63
C ASP A 183 7.62 -22.49 7.69
N GLU A 184 6.67 -21.59 7.46
CA GLU A 184 5.24 -21.86 7.63
C GLU A 184 4.39 -21.68 6.37
N LYS A 185 5.00 -21.27 5.28
CA LYS A 185 4.33 -21.07 3.99
C LYS A 185 4.31 -22.37 3.18
N GLU A 186 3.19 -22.62 2.47
CA GLU A 186 3.14 -23.69 1.48
C GLU A 186 4.08 -23.43 0.29
N ASP A 187 4.26 -22.15 -0.09
CA ASP A 187 5.13 -21.71 -1.18
C ASP A 187 5.85 -20.41 -0.80
N GLY A 188 7.11 -20.28 -1.18
CA GLY A 188 7.92 -19.08 -0.88
C GLY A 188 7.39 -17.77 -1.49
N SER A 189 6.56 -17.86 -2.53
CA SER A 189 5.91 -16.70 -3.16
C SER A 189 4.68 -16.20 -2.41
N ASP A 190 4.10 -17.02 -1.51
CA ASP A 190 2.93 -16.66 -0.73
C ASP A 190 3.27 -15.54 0.26
N PHE A 191 2.30 -14.72 0.64
CA PHE A 191 2.52 -13.60 1.55
C PHE A 191 1.48 -13.55 2.65
N ALA A 192 1.90 -13.03 3.82
CA ALA A 192 1.05 -12.94 4.99
C ALA A 192 -0.10 -11.94 4.78
N LEU A 193 -1.31 -12.37 5.13
CA LEU A 193 -2.50 -11.53 5.25
C LEU A 193 -2.80 -11.21 6.72
N TRP A 194 -2.47 -12.16 7.60
CA TRP A 194 -2.61 -12.04 9.04
C TRP A 194 -1.50 -12.80 9.74
N LYS A 195 -0.91 -12.22 10.77
CA LYS A 195 0.07 -12.89 11.64
C LYS A 195 -0.55 -13.17 12.99
N ALA A 196 -0.36 -14.39 13.52
CA ALA A 196 -0.82 -14.80 14.85
C ALA A 196 0.03 -14.19 15.96
#